data_ffb79fb028500a5817a79ae506f8ee58
#
_entry.id   ffb79fb028500a5817a79ae506f8ee58
#
_cell.length_a   1.000
_cell.length_b   1.000
_cell.length_c   1.000
_cell.angle_alpha   90.00
_cell.angle_beta   90.00
_cell.angle_gamma   90.00
#
_symmetry.space_group_name_H-M   'P 1'
#
loop_
_entity.id
_entity.type
_entity.pdbx_description
1 polymer ?
#
loop_
_entity_poly.entity_id
_entity_poly.type
_entity_poly.pdbx_seq_one_letter_code
_entity_poly.pdbx_strand_id
1 'polypeptide(L)'
;RQRQMCIRDRSTPLYVGSEPGKEVMCTTTAAGYNDSGEKIAVTAGHCGNVGYAVRSADSWQLGRTGTITHVNRELDYAVITLADNTEVTRSYNGVTVNHLGGAPVKPGGVVCKTGVASGTTCGHTYTDWEQRNTNQVCAMQGDSGAPLMVGDRVIGMINGGIWGPPFNVACRTPLQGPLHAPTGALRMDAVLGDIPGGFRLP
;
A
#
# COMPACT_ATOMS: atom_id res chain seq x y z
N ARG A 1 2.50 -12.65 -29.68
CA ARG A 1 3.15 -12.43 -28.37
C ARG A 1 2.10 -11.83 -27.45
N GLN A 2 1.53 -12.64 -26.54
CA GLN A 2 0.71 -12.16 -25.45
C GLN A 2 1.56 -11.21 -24.60
N ARG A 3 1.11 -9.96 -24.49
CA ARG A 3 1.74 -9.02 -23.55
C ARG A 3 1.38 -9.48 -22.15
N GLN A 4 2.35 -10.03 -21.44
CA GLN A 4 2.23 -10.35 -20.02
C GLN A 4 1.92 -9.05 -19.27
N MET A 5 0.88 -9.11 -18.45
CA MET A 5 0.51 -8.02 -17.57
C MET A 5 1.44 -8.04 -16.36
N CYS A 6 2.23 -6.99 -16.22
CA CYS A 6 3.05 -6.82 -15.02
C CYS A 6 2.24 -6.08 -13.97
N ILE A 7 1.79 -6.74 -12.91
CA ILE A 7 1.64 -6.05 -11.64
C ILE A 7 3.06 -5.95 -11.10
N ARG A 8 3.65 -4.82 -11.39
CA ARG A 8 4.95 -4.48 -10.90
C ARG A 8 4.81 -4.04 -9.46
N ASP A 9 5.66 -4.58 -8.62
CA ASP A 9 5.67 -4.27 -7.20
C ASP A 9 5.60 -2.78 -6.91
N ARG A 10 4.81 -2.44 -5.91
CA ARG A 10 4.77 -1.17 -5.25
C ARG A 10 4.35 0.04 -6.05
N SER A 11 3.48 0.77 -5.41
CA SER A 11 2.92 1.99 -5.97
C SER A 11 2.23 1.72 -7.30
N THR A 12 1.92 0.44 -7.59
CA THR A 12 1.04 0.13 -8.71
C THR A 12 -0.33 0.68 -8.37
N PRO A 13 -0.84 1.61 -9.17
CA PRO A 13 -2.20 2.10 -8.98
C PRO A 13 -3.19 0.98 -9.26
N LEU A 14 -4.15 0.82 -8.36
CA LEU A 14 -5.17 -0.20 -8.43
C LEU A 14 -6.55 0.43 -8.54
N TYR A 15 -7.38 -0.12 -9.42
CA TYR A 15 -8.82 0.02 -9.36
C TYR A 15 -9.42 -1.20 -8.66
N VAL A 16 -10.12 -0.97 -7.57
CA VAL A 16 -10.74 -2.03 -6.76
C VAL A 16 -12.24 -1.77 -6.69
N GLY A 17 -13.04 -2.75 -7.07
CA GLY A 17 -14.49 -2.59 -7.03
C GLY A 17 -15.28 -3.87 -7.22
N SER A 18 -16.57 -3.79 -6.88
CA SER A 18 -17.54 -4.88 -7.09
C SER A 18 -17.97 -4.99 -8.54
N GLU A 19 -18.00 -3.87 -9.27
CA GLU A 19 -18.48 -3.75 -10.64
C GLU A 19 -17.66 -2.70 -11.40
N PRO A 20 -17.55 -2.82 -12.74
CA PRO A 20 -16.98 -1.77 -13.56
C PRO A 20 -17.71 -0.43 -13.36
N GLY A 21 -16.95 0.65 -13.15
CA GLY A 21 -17.49 2.00 -12.90
C GLY A 21 -17.82 2.30 -11.43
N LYS A 22 -17.72 1.31 -10.55
CA LYS A 22 -17.85 1.47 -9.08
C LYS A 22 -16.57 1.08 -8.38
N GLU A 23 -15.46 1.64 -8.85
CA GLU A 23 -14.14 1.30 -8.36
C GLU A 23 -13.55 2.47 -7.57
N VAL A 24 -12.76 2.15 -6.56
CA VAL A 24 -11.91 3.10 -5.86
C VAL A 24 -10.47 2.91 -6.29
N MET A 25 -9.69 3.99 -6.25
CA MET A 25 -8.26 3.95 -6.52
C MET A 25 -7.50 3.74 -5.23
N CYS A 26 -6.58 2.78 -5.24
CA CYS A 26 -5.64 2.50 -4.15
C CYS A 26 -4.25 2.23 -4.71
N THR A 27 -3.31 2.02 -3.82
CA THR A 27 -1.91 1.73 -4.16
C THR A 27 -1.51 0.39 -3.56
N THR A 28 -0.74 -0.40 -4.29
CA THR A 28 -0.15 -1.65 -3.77
C THR A 28 0.99 -1.34 -2.81
N THR A 29 1.01 -2.01 -1.66
CA THR A 29 2.12 -1.92 -0.69
C THR A 29 3.32 -2.72 -1.18
N ALA A 30 3.11 -3.98 -1.43
CA ALA A 30 4.10 -4.93 -1.93
C ALA A 30 3.38 -6.12 -2.56
N ALA A 31 4.06 -6.80 -3.48
CA ALA A 31 3.62 -8.06 -4.05
C ALA A 31 4.72 -9.11 -3.92
N GLY A 32 4.34 -10.36 -3.88
CA GLY A 32 5.24 -11.48 -3.68
C GLY A 32 4.49 -12.80 -3.67
N TYR A 33 4.90 -13.68 -2.77
CA TYR A 33 4.34 -15.02 -2.68
C TYR A 33 3.91 -15.34 -1.25
N ASN A 34 2.86 -16.15 -1.11
CA ASN A 34 2.55 -16.79 0.16
C ASN A 34 3.38 -18.08 0.31
N ASP A 35 3.19 -18.78 1.44
CA ASP A 35 3.92 -20.04 1.74
C ASP A 35 3.59 -21.17 0.77
N SER A 36 2.42 -21.13 0.11
CA SER A 36 2.01 -22.07 -0.94
C SER A 36 2.56 -21.73 -2.32
N GLY A 37 3.31 -20.62 -2.45
CA GLY A 37 3.86 -20.17 -3.73
C GLY A 37 2.87 -19.42 -4.62
N GLU A 38 1.69 -19.07 -4.12
CA GLU A 38 0.73 -18.24 -4.84
C GLU A 38 1.19 -16.79 -4.85
N LYS A 39 0.99 -16.12 -5.99
CA LYS A 39 1.25 -14.69 -6.13
C LYS A 39 0.20 -13.88 -5.36
N ILE A 40 0.64 -13.05 -4.45
CA ILE A 40 -0.22 -12.17 -3.68
C ILE A 40 0.32 -10.76 -3.62
N ALA A 41 -0.57 -9.80 -3.40
CA ALA A 41 -0.22 -8.41 -3.11
C ALA A 41 -0.97 -7.93 -1.88
N VAL A 42 -0.46 -6.87 -1.26
CA VAL A 42 -1.06 -6.26 -0.08
C VAL A 42 -1.45 -4.81 -0.38
N THR A 43 -2.60 -4.40 0.11
CA THR A 43 -3.10 -3.02 0.05
C THR A 43 -3.91 -2.69 1.31
N ALA A 44 -4.43 -1.48 1.43
CA ALA A 44 -5.25 -1.10 2.57
C ALA A 44 -6.61 -1.84 2.59
N GLY A 45 -7.07 -2.19 3.77
CA GLY A 45 -8.30 -2.98 3.95
C GLY A 45 -9.57 -2.25 3.52
N HIS A 46 -9.62 -0.93 3.72
CA HIS A 46 -10.76 -0.12 3.30
C HIS A 46 -10.90 0.05 1.78
N CYS A 47 -9.93 -0.43 0.99
CA CYS A 47 -9.99 -0.38 -0.47
C CYS A 47 -11.07 -1.30 -1.06
N GLY A 48 -11.49 -2.34 -0.36
CA GLY A 48 -12.56 -3.20 -0.86
C GLY A 48 -12.90 -4.37 0.06
N ASN A 49 -13.79 -5.21 -0.42
CA ASN A 49 -14.26 -6.42 0.26
C ASN A 49 -13.74 -7.68 -0.42
N VAL A 50 -13.75 -8.79 0.31
CA VAL A 50 -13.45 -10.11 -0.26
C VAL A 50 -14.35 -10.35 -1.48
N GLY A 51 -13.75 -10.81 -2.57
CA GLY A 51 -14.43 -11.05 -3.85
C GLY A 51 -14.36 -9.87 -4.83
N TYR A 52 -13.98 -8.68 -4.39
CA TYR A 52 -13.83 -7.54 -5.30
C TYR A 52 -12.70 -7.78 -6.30
N ALA A 53 -12.98 -7.41 -7.56
CA ALA A 53 -12.00 -7.45 -8.62
C ALA A 53 -10.97 -6.32 -8.47
N VAL A 54 -9.73 -6.64 -8.76
CA VAL A 54 -8.63 -5.70 -8.81
C VAL A 54 -8.12 -5.61 -10.24
N ARG A 55 -7.93 -4.38 -10.73
CA ARG A 55 -7.32 -4.09 -12.02
C ARG A 55 -6.14 -3.14 -11.83
N SER A 56 -5.08 -3.32 -12.60
CA SER A 56 -4.02 -2.33 -12.66
C SER A 56 -4.53 -1.08 -13.36
N ALA A 57 -4.40 0.09 -12.75
CA ALA A 57 -4.78 1.34 -13.39
C ALA A 57 -3.85 1.71 -14.56
N ASP A 58 -2.60 1.25 -14.53
CA ASP A 58 -1.64 1.45 -15.63
C ASP A 58 -1.95 0.56 -16.86
N SER A 59 -2.73 -0.48 -16.67
CA SER A 59 -3.05 -1.48 -17.70
C SER A 59 -4.50 -1.98 -17.57
N TRP A 60 -5.42 -1.10 -17.21
CA TRP A 60 -6.82 -1.45 -16.92
C TRP A 60 -7.53 -2.16 -18.08
N GLN A 61 -7.14 -1.87 -19.31
CA GLN A 61 -7.67 -2.50 -20.53
C GLN A 61 -7.34 -3.99 -20.64
N LEU A 62 -6.38 -4.49 -19.86
CA LEU A 62 -6.02 -5.90 -19.82
C LEU A 62 -6.92 -6.72 -18.86
N GLY A 63 -7.88 -6.05 -18.20
CA GLY A 63 -8.88 -6.67 -17.36
C GLY A 63 -8.38 -6.97 -15.94
N ARG A 64 -8.97 -7.98 -15.32
CA ARG A 64 -8.71 -8.36 -13.93
C ARG A 64 -7.27 -8.86 -13.76
N THR A 65 -6.57 -8.26 -12.80
CA THR A 65 -5.22 -8.66 -12.39
C THR A 65 -5.22 -9.47 -11.11
N GLY A 66 -6.31 -9.42 -10.36
CA GLY A 66 -6.45 -10.15 -9.12
C GLY A 66 -7.82 -9.99 -8.49
N THR A 67 -7.95 -10.59 -7.32
CA THR A 67 -9.18 -10.57 -6.52
C THR A 67 -8.81 -10.42 -5.06
N ILE A 68 -9.53 -9.59 -4.31
CA ILE A 68 -9.36 -9.51 -2.86
C ILE A 68 -9.83 -10.83 -2.26
N THR A 69 -8.95 -11.51 -1.53
CA THR A 69 -9.23 -12.83 -0.92
C THR A 69 -9.22 -12.80 0.60
N HIS A 70 -8.67 -11.76 1.21
CA HIS A 70 -8.68 -11.58 2.65
C HIS A 70 -8.70 -10.10 3.01
N VAL A 71 -9.45 -9.73 4.04
CA VAL A 71 -9.50 -8.38 4.60
C VAL A 71 -9.48 -8.47 6.12
N ASN A 72 -8.54 -7.78 6.76
CA ASN A 72 -8.57 -7.52 8.19
C ASN A 72 -9.00 -6.07 8.40
N ARG A 73 -10.23 -5.87 8.89
CA ARG A 73 -10.80 -4.53 9.10
C ARG A 73 -10.21 -3.79 10.29
N GLU A 74 -9.82 -4.52 11.31
CA GLU A 74 -9.25 -3.95 12.53
C GLU A 74 -7.86 -3.37 12.28
N LEU A 75 -7.02 -4.12 11.60
CA LEU A 75 -5.69 -3.66 11.17
C LEU A 75 -5.74 -2.77 9.93
N ASP A 76 -6.77 -2.88 9.11
CA ASP A 76 -6.96 -2.17 7.84
C ASP A 76 -5.95 -2.56 6.77
N TYR A 77 -5.82 -3.87 6.51
CA TYR A 77 -5.12 -4.36 5.33
C TYR A 77 -5.96 -5.40 4.56
N ALA A 78 -5.65 -5.58 3.31
CA ALA A 78 -6.25 -6.58 2.42
C ALA A 78 -5.18 -7.34 1.64
N VAL A 79 -5.47 -8.60 1.35
CA VAL A 79 -4.68 -9.46 0.48
C VAL A 79 -5.39 -9.62 -0.85
N ILE A 80 -4.64 -9.45 -1.92
CA ILE A 80 -5.06 -9.66 -3.29
C ILE A 80 -4.38 -10.94 -3.79
N THR A 81 -5.14 -11.93 -4.19
CA THR A 81 -4.60 -13.05 -4.95
C THR A 81 -4.49 -12.64 -6.41
N LEU A 82 -3.29 -12.70 -6.95
CA LEU A 82 -2.97 -12.22 -8.29
C LEU A 82 -3.28 -13.30 -9.33
N ALA A 83 -3.71 -12.86 -10.51
CA ALA A 83 -3.97 -13.75 -11.64
C ALA A 83 -2.67 -14.30 -12.25
N ASP A 84 -2.77 -15.42 -12.97
CA ASP A 84 -1.61 -16.10 -13.58
C ASP A 84 -0.85 -15.24 -14.59
N ASN A 85 -1.56 -14.31 -15.24
CA ASN A 85 -0.99 -13.39 -16.22
C ASN A 85 -0.24 -12.19 -15.60
N THR A 86 -0.08 -12.17 -14.27
CA THR A 86 0.66 -11.13 -13.57
C THR A 86 2.08 -11.57 -13.27
N GLU A 87 2.99 -10.62 -13.26
CA GLU A 87 4.37 -10.80 -12.84
C GLU A 87 4.61 -10.00 -11.55
N VAL A 88 5.33 -10.59 -10.60
CA VAL A 88 5.75 -9.91 -9.37
C VAL A 88 7.24 -9.57 -9.45
N THR A 89 7.60 -8.34 -9.07
CA THR A 89 8.97 -7.85 -9.11
C THR A 89 9.30 -7.07 -7.84
N ARG A 90 10.59 -6.88 -7.53
CA ARG A 90 11.03 -6.05 -6.38
C ARG A 90 11.15 -4.57 -6.71
N SER A 91 11.01 -4.17 -7.95
CA SER A 91 11.25 -2.79 -8.39
C SER A 91 10.18 -2.29 -9.33
N TYR A 92 9.68 -1.08 -9.08
CA TYR A 92 8.77 -0.36 -9.97
C TYR A 92 8.88 1.16 -9.73
N ASN A 93 8.79 1.94 -10.80
CA ASN A 93 8.82 3.42 -10.75
C ASN A 93 9.98 3.99 -9.91
N GLY A 94 11.17 3.38 -10.03
CA GLY A 94 12.36 3.86 -9.31
C GLY A 94 12.42 3.46 -7.83
N VAL A 95 11.45 2.71 -7.34
CA VAL A 95 11.44 2.20 -5.96
C VAL A 95 11.75 0.72 -5.95
N THR A 96 12.72 0.32 -5.11
CA THR A 96 13.09 -1.08 -4.89
C THR A 96 12.85 -1.46 -3.44
N VAL A 97 12.28 -2.66 -3.18
CA VAL A 97 12.18 -3.22 -1.81
C VAL A 97 12.99 -4.50 -1.72
N ASN A 98 13.90 -4.50 -0.82
CA ASN A 98 14.66 -5.68 -0.48
C ASN A 98 14.30 -6.22 0.90
N HIS A 99 13.64 -5.43 1.74
CA HIS A 99 13.31 -5.78 3.12
C HIS A 99 11.88 -5.39 3.49
N LEU A 100 11.25 -6.22 4.32
CA LEU A 100 9.92 -5.99 4.89
C LEU A 100 9.98 -5.95 6.41
N GLY A 101 9.36 -4.94 7.01
CA GLY A 101 9.28 -4.82 8.46
C GLY A 101 10.60 -4.44 9.11
N GLY A 102 10.77 -4.85 10.35
CA GLY A 102 11.99 -4.64 11.13
C GLY A 102 11.88 -3.57 12.20
N ALA A 103 13.04 -3.11 12.69
CA ALA A 103 13.11 -2.20 13.81
C ALA A 103 12.29 -0.93 13.65
N PRO A 104 11.63 -0.44 14.71
CA PRO A 104 10.88 0.81 14.70
C PRO A 104 11.77 1.99 14.32
N VAL A 105 11.16 2.95 13.62
CA VAL A 105 11.79 4.24 13.32
C VAL A 105 11.71 5.13 14.54
N LYS A 106 12.83 5.72 14.92
CA LYS A 106 12.85 6.65 16.06
C LYS A 106 12.05 7.93 15.75
N PRO A 107 11.44 8.56 16.76
CA PRO A 107 10.81 9.86 16.59
C PRO A 107 11.76 10.86 15.92
N GLY A 108 11.26 11.59 14.92
CA GLY A 108 12.06 12.50 14.09
C GLY A 108 12.75 11.83 12.90
N GLY A 109 12.79 10.51 12.82
CA GLY A 109 13.33 9.81 11.66
C GLY A 109 12.52 10.07 10.40
N VAL A 110 13.21 10.25 9.28
CA VAL A 110 12.56 10.53 7.98
C VAL A 110 12.06 9.23 7.37
N VAL A 111 10.81 9.26 6.93
CA VAL A 111 10.15 8.20 6.17
C VAL A 111 9.60 8.76 4.87
N CYS A 112 9.54 7.94 3.85
CA CYS A 112 8.99 8.33 2.55
C CYS A 112 7.92 7.33 2.13
N LYS A 113 6.90 7.81 1.44
CA LYS A 113 5.93 6.95 0.76
C LYS A 113 5.91 7.26 -0.72
N THR A 114 5.60 6.28 -1.52
CA THR A 114 5.32 6.46 -2.94
C THR A 114 3.92 5.94 -3.22
N GLY A 115 3.02 6.81 -3.59
CA GLY A 115 1.63 6.50 -3.86
C GLY A 115 1.17 7.05 -5.21
N VAL A 116 0.04 6.56 -5.68
CA VAL A 116 -0.47 6.90 -7.00
C VAL A 116 -0.97 8.34 -7.09
N ALA A 117 -1.50 8.88 -6.00
CA ALA A 117 -2.14 10.20 -6.01
C ALA A 117 -1.15 11.35 -5.82
N SER A 118 -0.17 11.20 -4.92
CA SER A 118 0.76 12.27 -4.57
C SER A 118 2.23 11.94 -4.85
N GLY A 119 2.50 10.83 -5.52
CA GLY A 119 3.86 10.42 -5.85
C GLY A 119 4.70 10.13 -4.61
N THR A 120 5.99 10.43 -4.67
CA THR A 120 6.91 10.28 -3.55
C THR A 120 6.89 11.52 -2.67
N THR A 121 6.53 11.33 -1.40
CA THR A 121 6.56 12.37 -0.37
C THR A 121 7.22 11.83 0.88
N CYS A 122 7.97 12.69 1.57
CA CYS A 122 8.69 12.34 2.79
C CYS A 122 8.22 13.20 3.96
N GLY A 123 8.41 12.70 5.15
CA GLY A 123 8.08 13.41 6.38
C GLY A 123 8.74 12.76 7.60
N HIS A 124 8.64 13.42 8.73
CA HIS A 124 9.18 12.89 9.99
C HIS A 124 8.19 11.94 10.63
N THR A 125 8.72 10.88 11.25
CA THR A 125 7.96 9.99 12.12
C THR A 125 7.74 10.68 13.47
N TYR A 126 6.51 10.62 13.98
CA TYR A 126 6.18 11.00 15.35
C TYR A 126 6.28 9.79 16.28
N THR A 127 5.62 8.69 15.92
CA THR A 127 5.64 7.43 16.66
C THR A 127 5.70 6.25 15.70
N ASP A 128 6.40 5.20 16.09
CA ASP A 128 6.44 3.92 15.37
C ASP A 128 6.43 2.81 16.41
N TRP A 129 5.23 2.42 16.83
CA TRP A 129 5.05 1.53 17.97
C TRP A 129 3.93 0.52 17.77
N GLU A 130 4.11 -0.67 18.30
CA GLU A 130 3.15 -1.78 18.19
C GLU A 130 2.74 -2.03 16.73
N GLN A 131 1.49 -1.67 16.38
CA GLN A 131 0.92 -1.91 15.06
C GLN A 131 0.89 -0.66 14.18
N ARG A 132 1.16 0.53 14.72
CA ARG A 132 0.92 1.81 14.02
C ARG A 132 2.17 2.69 13.96
N ASN A 133 2.30 3.33 12.82
CA ASN A 133 3.23 4.45 12.60
C ASN A 133 2.43 5.73 12.37
N THR A 134 2.86 6.80 12.99
CA THR A 134 2.31 8.15 12.79
C THR A 134 3.41 9.05 12.25
N ASN A 135 3.15 9.73 11.15
CA ASN A 135 4.15 10.50 10.45
C ASN A 135 3.54 11.71 9.72
N GLN A 136 4.39 12.53 9.12
CA GLN A 136 3.99 13.75 8.41
C GLN A 136 4.15 13.66 6.88
N VAL A 137 4.13 12.46 6.30
CA VAL A 137 4.10 12.35 4.83
C VAL A 137 2.78 12.89 4.29
N CYS A 138 2.83 13.54 3.12
CA CYS A 138 1.61 13.92 2.43
C CYS A 138 0.98 12.68 1.79
N ALA A 139 -0.17 12.27 2.28
CA ALA A 139 -0.96 11.19 1.71
C ALA A 139 -2.31 11.73 1.25
N MET A 140 -2.66 11.48 0.02
CA MET A 140 -3.91 11.92 -0.61
C MET A 140 -4.80 10.71 -0.88
N GLN A 141 -6.07 10.97 -1.15
CA GLN A 141 -7.00 9.92 -1.57
C GLN A 141 -6.46 9.20 -2.81
N GLY A 142 -6.32 7.86 -2.74
CA GLY A 142 -5.66 7.03 -3.74
C GLY A 142 -4.30 6.49 -3.28
N ASP A 143 -3.64 7.15 -2.30
CA ASP A 143 -2.39 6.69 -1.70
C ASP A 143 -2.60 5.59 -0.65
N SER A 144 -3.85 5.24 -0.33
CA SER A 144 -4.19 4.12 0.56
C SER A 144 -3.52 2.83 0.09
N GLY A 145 -2.78 2.19 0.98
CA GLY A 145 -1.97 1.02 0.66
C GLY A 145 -0.55 1.34 0.22
N ALA A 146 -0.19 2.59 -0.04
CA ALA A 146 1.16 2.96 -0.45
C ALA A 146 2.22 2.51 0.57
N PRO A 147 3.38 2.00 0.12
CA PRO A 147 4.44 1.61 1.02
C PRO A 147 5.05 2.81 1.72
N LEU A 148 5.20 2.70 3.03
CA LEU A 148 5.99 3.62 3.84
C LEU A 148 7.40 3.04 3.99
N MET A 149 8.41 3.81 3.62
CA MET A 149 9.76 3.30 3.41
C MET A 149 10.83 4.04 4.18
N VAL A 150 11.85 3.28 4.60
CA VAL A 150 13.16 3.78 4.98
C VAL A 150 14.18 3.09 4.06
N GLY A 151 14.77 3.84 3.13
CA GLY A 151 15.63 3.25 2.10
C GLY A 151 14.87 2.21 1.26
N ASP A 152 15.38 0.99 1.19
CA ASP A 152 14.77 -0.13 0.47
C ASP A 152 13.92 -1.06 1.36
N ARG A 153 13.59 -0.61 2.57
CA ARG A 153 12.80 -1.34 3.55
C ARG A 153 11.39 -0.77 3.65
N VAL A 154 10.37 -1.59 3.44
CA VAL A 154 8.97 -1.24 3.74
C VAL A 154 8.74 -1.43 5.23
N ILE A 155 8.52 -0.32 5.94
CA ILE A 155 8.22 -0.34 7.36
C ILE A 155 6.72 -0.36 7.65
N GLY A 156 5.90 0.06 6.69
CA GLY A 156 4.46 0.13 6.87
C GLY A 156 3.71 0.40 5.57
N MET A 157 2.41 0.56 5.74
CA MET A 157 1.44 0.78 4.69
C MET A 157 0.54 1.95 5.06
N ILE A 158 0.38 2.92 4.16
CA ILE A 158 -0.46 4.10 4.39
C ILE A 158 -1.93 3.71 4.50
N ASN A 159 -2.57 4.12 5.58
CA ASN A 159 -4.02 3.97 5.78
C ASN A 159 -4.77 5.29 5.58
N GLY A 160 -4.27 6.41 6.07
CA GLY A 160 -4.89 7.72 5.92
C GLY A 160 -4.60 8.68 7.07
N GLY A 161 -5.33 9.78 7.13
CA GLY A 161 -5.23 10.75 8.22
C GLY A 161 -5.75 10.17 9.54
N ILE A 162 -5.11 10.55 10.66
CA ILE A 162 -5.44 10.00 12.00
C ILE A 162 -6.30 10.93 12.85
N TRP A 163 -6.45 12.19 12.46
CA TRP A 163 -7.27 13.16 13.20
C TRP A 163 -8.67 13.29 12.60
N GLY A 164 -9.66 13.36 13.48
CA GLY A 164 -11.03 13.69 13.12
C GLY A 164 -11.29 15.20 13.05
N PRO A 165 -12.51 15.59 12.55
CA PRO A 165 -12.90 16.99 12.53
C PRO A 165 -12.84 17.63 13.92
N PRO A 166 -12.47 18.94 14.03
CA PRO A 166 -12.13 19.85 12.94
C PRO A 166 -10.64 19.85 12.54
N PHE A 167 -9.83 18.95 13.09
CA PHE A 167 -8.36 18.92 12.91
C PHE A 167 -7.89 18.04 11.76
N ASN A 168 -8.80 17.50 10.98
CA ASN A 168 -8.54 16.59 9.86
C ASN A 168 -8.18 17.33 8.57
N VAL A 169 -7.29 18.31 8.65
CA VAL A 169 -6.80 19.04 7.47
C VAL A 169 -6.05 18.05 6.56
N ALA A 170 -6.65 17.74 5.42
CA ALA A 170 -6.05 16.81 4.46
C ALA A 170 -4.84 17.44 3.74
N CYS A 171 -3.85 16.62 3.41
CA CYS A 171 -2.87 17.01 2.41
C CYS A 171 -3.54 16.95 1.03
N ARG A 172 -3.56 18.05 0.31
CA ARG A 172 -4.15 18.20 -1.03
C ARG A 172 -3.09 18.38 -2.12
N THR A 173 -1.88 18.71 -1.70
CA THR A 173 -0.72 18.87 -2.57
C THR A 173 0.56 18.72 -1.76
N PRO A 174 1.59 18.08 -2.29
CA PRO A 174 2.90 18.00 -1.64
C PRO A 174 3.53 19.38 -1.33
N LEU A 175 3.13 20.43 -2.05
CA LEU A 175 3.59 21.80 -1.82
C LEU A 175 3.08 22.39 -0.51
N GLN A 176 2.11 21.77 0.12
CA GLN A 176 1.52 22.19 1.40
C GLN A 176 2.52 22.06 2.56
N GLY A 177 3.60 21.30 2.36
CA GLY A 177 4.58 21.04 3.42
C GLY A 177 3.93 20.34 4.62
N PRO A 178 4.27 20.75 5.87
CA PRO A 178 3.73 20.12 7.08
C PRO A 178 2.32 20.59 7.45
N LEU A 179 1.65 21.43 6.65
CA LEU A 179 0.37 22.04 6.98
C LEU A 179 -0.81 21.11 6.69
N HIS A 180 -0.78 19.91 7.27
CA HIS A 180 -1.87 18.93 7.21
C HIS A 180 -1.85 18.05 8.46
N ALA A 181 -2.97 17.34 8.69
CA ALA A 181 -3.04 16.36 9.77
C ALA A 181 -2.01 15.24 9.57
N PRO A 182 -1.49 14.66 10.66
CA PRO A 182 -0.60 13.52 10.56
C PRO A 182 -1.23 12.34 9.82
N THR A 183 -0.38 11.58 9.15
CA THR A 183 -0.75 10.37 8.42
C THR A 183 -0.48 9.14 9.27
N GLY A 184 -1.43 8.22 9.29
CA GLY A 184 -1.32 6.92 9.92
C GLY A 184 -0.93 5.84 8.92
N ALA A 185 -0.08 4.94 9.37
CA ALA A 185 0.31 3.74 8.63
C ALA A 185 0.22 2.51 9.52
N LEU A 186 -0.19 1.39 8.96
CA LEU A 186 -0.06 0.09 9.60
C LEU A 186 1.38 -0.38 9.45
N ARG A 187 2.01 -0.77 10.56
CA ARG A 187 3.38 -1.30 10.49
C ARG A 187 3.42 -2.62 9.71
N MET A 188 4.45 -2.79 8.89
CA MET A 188 4.58 -4.00 8.09
C MET A 188 4.72 -5.27 8.93
N ASP A 189 5.36 -5.18 10.10
CA ASP A 189 5.45 -6.30 11.04
C ASP A 189 4.07 -6.78 11.52
N ALA A 190 3.10 -5.88 11.67
CA ALA A 190 1.73 -6.25 12.03
C ALA A 190 1.05 -7.04 10.90
N VAL A 191 1.27 -6.63 9.65
CA VAL A 191 0.78 -7.38 8.49
C VAL A 191 1.42 -8.77 8.43
N LEU A 192 2.75 -8.84 8.53
CA LEU A 192 3.50 -10.10 8.43
C LEU A 192 3.11 -11.09 9.53
N GLY A 193 2.78 -10.59 10.73
CA GLY A 193 2.35 -11.41 11.86
C GLY A 193 0.90 -11.92 11.78
N ASP A 194 0.05 -11.29 10.97
CA ASP A 194 -1.38 -11.59 10.88
C ASP A 194 -1.79 -12.23 9.54
N ILE A 195 -1.07 -11.95 8.46
CA ILE A 195 -1.45 -12.37 7.11
C ILE A 195 -1.59 -13.89 6.98
N PRO A 196 -2.75 -14.41 6.52
CA PRO A 196 -2.93 -15.83 6.33
C PRO A 196 -1.99 -16.40 5.25
N GLY A 197 -1.32 -17.50 5.57
CA GLY A 197 -0.44 -18.18 4.64
C GLY A 197 0.92 -17.50 4.41
N GLY A 198 1.26 -16.48 5.17
CA GLY A 198 2.54 -15.80 5.10
C GLY A 198 2.72 -14.88 3.88
N PHE A 199 3.83 -14.15 3.86
CA PHE A 199 4.21 -13.28 2.76
C PHE A 199 5.72 -13.19 2.63
N ARG A 200 6.24 -13.34 1.42
CA ARG A 200 7.65 -13.15 1.09
C ARG A 200 7.81 -12.43 -0.25
N LEU A 201 8.86 -11.65 -0.35
CA LEU A 201 9.25 -11.01 -1.61
C LEU A 201 9.65 -12.03 -2.68
N PRO A 202 9.51 -11.70 -3.96
CA PRO A 202 9.95 -12.54 -5.07
C PRO A 202 11.46 -12.71 -5.13
#